data_a873b0a8d71e6bccd90a1bea7602662f
#
_entry.id   a873b0a8d71e6bccd90a1bea7602662f
#
_cell.length_a   1.000
_cell.length_b   1.000
_cell.length_c   1.000
_cell.angle_alpha   90.00
_cell.angle_beta   90.00
_cell.angle_gamma   90.00
#
_symmetry.space_group_name_H-M   'P 1'
#
loop_
_entity.id
_entity.type
_entity.pdbx_description
1 polymer ?
#
loop_
_entity_poly.entity_id
_entity_poly.type
_entity_poly.pdbx_seq_one_letter_code
_entity_poly.pdbx_strand_id
1 'polypeptide(L)'
;MAKRAVGIVLAFSVLLVIPSFIWGADPVKLKFANYFPPTHMNSVMMGKFCEELNKKLAGKVELTQYAGSTLLAAPKMAAGVASGIADLGLSNLSYTRGRFPVMEIMDLPLGFPSAWIASHVANDFYQKFKPKDFDHYQVLMFSTSPINVIQTLKKPVKSLEDLKGLKLRGTGRLGDIVKALGATPVPIETPDLYDSLKRGVIEGVLLPVETLKGFKTGELLKFTTASWKVGSAYCFYVVMNKDKWNSLPPDVQKTIMDFSQEFKETWAAAWNNIDLEGREFFLKQGGQIIPLPDAESARWVKAAEPVIADYKKDLISKGHKAEEIDGWLAFVREQIEYWKSQEKSRKIPTTYQY
;
A
#
# COMPACT_ATOMS: atom_id res chain seq x y z
N MET A 1 -89.42 33.67 39.08
CA MET A 1 -88.70 33.93 37.84
C MET A 1 -87.17 33.73 38.10
N ALA A 2 -86.63 32.59 37.79
CA ALA A 2 -85.20 32.25 38.06
C ALA A 2 -84.39 32.44 36.79
N LYS A 3 -83.39 33.31 36.82
CA LYS A 3 -82.43 33.51 35.74
C LYS A 3 -81.31 32.52 35.94
N ARG A 4 -81.17 31.60 35.00
CA ARG A 4 -79.96 30.67 34.89
C ARG A 4 -78.79 31.42 34.22
N ALA A 5 -77.71 31.57 34.94
CA ALA A 5 -76.39 31.98 34.36
C ALA A 5 -75.66 30.76 33.82
N VAL A 6 -75.33 30.81 32.53
CA VAL A 6 -74.47 29.79 31.86
C VAL A 6 -73.05 30.33 31.93
N GLY A 7 -72.19 29.62 32.70
CA GLY A 7 -70.74 29.90 32.74
C GLY A 7 -70.02 29.11 31.64
N ILE A 8 -69.38 29.84 30.75
CA ILE A 8 -68.48 29.25 29.72
C ILE A 8 -67.07 29.05 30.33
N VAL A 9 -66.67 27.84 30.50
CA VAL A 9 -65.29 27.48 30.91
C VAL A 9 -64.42 27.35 29.62
N LEU A 10 -63.52 28.31 29.39
CA LEU A 10 -62.50 28.24 28.36
C LEU A 10 -61.36 27.44 28.90
N ALA A 11 -61.17 26.19 28.37
CA ALA A 11 -60.00 25.36 28.63
C ALA A 11 -58.82 25.83 27.74
N PHE A 12 -57.82 26.45 28.33
CA PHE A 12 -56.56 26.81 27.68
C PHE A 12 -55.69 25.54 27.66
N SER A 13 -55.56 24.88 26.49
CA SER A 13 -54.60 23.81 26.27
C SER A 13 -53.22 24.43 26.03
N VAL A 14 -52.37 24.39 27.04
CA VAL A 14 -50.94 24.74 26.91
C VAL A 14 -50.23 23.56 26.23
N LEU A 15 -49.89 23.70 24.95
CA LEU A 15 -48.98 22.77 24.24
C LEU A 15 -47.58 22.97 24.81
N LEU A 16 -47.15 22.06 25.68
CA LEU A 16 -45.75 21.93 26.09
C LEU A 16 -44.94 21.39 24.90
N VAL A 17 -44.27 22.28 24.15
CA VAL A 17 -43.22 21.93 23.18
C VAL A 17 -42.00 21.52 24.02
N ILE A 18 -41.84 20.20 24.25
CA ILE A 18 -40.62 19.64 24.81
C ILE A 18 -39.59 19.72 23.73
N PRO A 19 -38.49 20.49 23.89
CA PRO A 19 -37.39 20.44 22.93
C PRO A 19 -36.81 19.04 23.00
N SER A 20 -36.98 18.25 21.92
CA SER A 20 -36.28 16.99 21.75
C SER A 20 -34.78 17.30 21.62
N PHE A 21 -34.05 17.28 22.73
CA PHE A 21 -32.59 17.17 22.69
C PHE A 21 -32.30 15.85 22.04
N ILE A 22 -32.04 15.86 20.74
CA ILE A 22 -31.39 14.76 20.03
C ILE A 22 -29.96 14.76 20.59
N TRP A 23 -29.72 13.99 21.64
CA TRP A 23 -28.38 13.56 22.00
C TRP A 23 -27.90 12.73 20.81
N GLY A 24 -27.06 13.33 19.98
CA GLY A 24 -26.34 12.57 18.96
C GLY A 24 -25.58 11.45 19.68
N ALA A 25 -25.72 10.22 19.20
CA ALA A 25 -24.90 9.13 19.69
C ALA A 25 -23.41 9.51 19.60
N ASP A 26 -22.61 9.14 20.58
CA ASP A 26 -21.16 9.36 20.53
C ASP A 26 -20.58 8.82 19.22
N PRO A 27 -19.62 9.54 18.60
CA PRO A 27 -19.03 9.10 17.35
C PRO A 27 -18.36 7.71 17.50
N VAL A 28 -18.50 6.88 16.50
CA VAL A 28 -17.84 5.57 16.45
C VAL A 28 -16.34 5.80 16.37
N LYS A 29 -15.60 5.38 17.41
CA LYS A 29 -14.14 5.48 17.44
C LYS A 29 -13.52 4.35 16.64
N LEU A 30 -12.66 4.70 15.67
CA LEU A 30 -11.95 3.77 14.79
C LEU A 30 -10.44 3.94 14.94
N LYS A 31 -9.72 2.83 15.07
CA LYS A 31 -8.26 2.77 15.18
C LYS A 31 -7.66 2.37 13.84
N PHE A 32 -6.79 3.21 13.28
CA PHE A 32 -6.06 2.94 12.04
C PHE A 32 -4.59 2.64 12.34
N ALA A 33 -4.19 1.39 12.26
CA ALA A 33 -2.80 0.96 12.46
C ALA A 33 -1.96 1.14 11.19
N ASN A 34 -0.76 1.71 11.35
CA ASN A 34 0.19 1.96 10.28
C ASN A 34 1.62 1.73 10.78
N TYR A 35 2.43 0.96 10.05
CA TYR A 35 3.79 0.63 10.48
C TYR A 35 4.86 1.64 10.05
N PHE A 36 4.59 2.52 9.08
CA PHE A 36 5.54 3.54 8.66
C PHE A 36 5.85 4.54 9.78
N PRO A 37 7.11 5.00 9.90
CA PRO A 37 7.46 6.05 10.85
C PRO A 37 6.57 7.28 10.71
N PRO A 38 6.26 8.02 11.79
CA PRO A 38 5.37 9.19 11.73
C PRO A 38 5.78 10.25 10.71
N THR A 39 7.10 10.40 10.47
CA THR A 39 7.67 11.36 9.51
C THR A 39 7.68 10.87 8.06
N HIS A 40 7.42 9.60 7.82
CA HIS A 40 7.37 9.04 6.48
C HIS A 40 6.13 9.55 5.73
N MET A 41 6.27 9.81 4.41
CA MET A 41 5.18 10.33 3.57
C MET A 41 3.88 9.53 3.75
N ASN A 42 3.96 8.18 3.80
CA ASN A 42 2.76 7.35 3.97
C ASN A 42 2.03 7.63 5.29
N SER A 43 2.75 7.86 6.40
CA SER A 43 2.11 8.22 7.67
C SER A 43 1.48 9.60 7.60
N VAL A 44 2.15 10.56 6.95
CA VAL A 44 1.60 11.90 6.73
C VAL A 44 0.34 11.84 5.87
N MET A 45 0.37 11.06 4.78
CA MET A 45 -0.80 10.88 3.90
C MET A 45 -1.97 10.20 4.62
N MET A 46 -1.70 9.14 5.39
CA MET A 46 -2.75 8.46 6.16
C MET A 46 -3.28 9.35 7.30
N GLY A 47 -2.45 10.22 7.88
CA GLY A 47 -2.92 11.27 8.79
C GLY A 47 -3.92 12.20 8.12
N LYS A 48 -3.61 12.70 6.91
CA LYS A 48 -4.54 13.52 6.11
C LYS A 48 -5.80 12.75 5.74
N PHE A 49 -5.69 11.47 5.38
CA PHE A 49 -6.85 10.62 5.13
C PHE A 49 -7.78 10.55 6.35
N CYS A 50 -7.22 10.37 7.56
CA CYS A 50 -8.01 10.38 8.80
C CYS A 50 -8.65 11.74 9.06
N GLU A 51 -7.89 12.83 8.94
CA GLU A 51 -8.40 14.20 9.15
C GLU A 51 -9.55 14.54 8.22
N GLU A 52 -9.43 14.26 6.93
CA GLU A 52 -10.48 14.55 5.95
C GLU A 52 -11.72 13.67 6.14
N LEU A 53 -11.56 12.38 6.47
CA LEU A 53 -12.68 11.52 6.82
C LEU A 53 -13.38 12.00 8.08
N ASN A 54 -12.64 12.40 9.11
CA ASN A 54 -13.23 12.96 10.34
C ASN A 54 -14.06 14.24 10.06
N LYS A 55 -13.60 15.10 9.13
CA LYS A 55 -14.37 16.27 8.70
C LYS A 55 -15.65 15.88 7.94
N LYS A 56 -15.53 14.95 6.98
CA LYS A 56 -16.67 14.47 6.16
C LYS A 56 -17.72 13.72 7.00
N LEU A 57 -17.29 13.06 8.08
CA LEU A 57 -18.11 12.23 8.96
C LEU A 57 -18.29 12.84 10.35
N ALA A 58 -18.19 14.16 10.48
CA ALA A 58 -18.25 14.86 11.76
C ALA A 58 -19.48 14.44 12.59
N GLY A 59 -19.24 14.06 13.87
CA GLY A 59 -20.26 13.57 14.79
C GLY A 59 -20.66 12.10 14.60
N LYS A 60 -20.23 11.43 13.52
CA LYS A 60 -20.55 10.01 13.26
C LYS A 60 -19.37 9.08 13.51
N VAL A 61 -18.15 9.51 13.12
CA VAL A 61 -16.92 8.70 13.22
C VAL A 61 -15.78 9.59 13.71
N GLU A 62 -14.92 9.00 14.54
CA GLU A 62 -13.63 9.54 14.98
C GLU A 62 -12.54 8.52 14.64
N LEU A 63 -11.82 8.73 13.53
CA LEU A 63 -10.73 7.87 13.07
C LEU A 63 -9.39 8.40 13.57
N THR A 64 -8.66 7.58 14.33
CA THR A 64 -7.33 7.91 14.87
C THR A 64 -6.26 7.02 14.29
N GLN A 65 -5.19 7.63 13.74
CA GLN A 65 -4.04 6.91 13.22
C GLN A 65 -3.05 6.54 14.34
N TYR A 66 -2.53 5.32 14.29
CA TYR A 66 -1.44 4.79 15.12
C TYR A 66 -0.25 4.44 14.22
N ALA A 67 0.64 5.40 14.02
CA ALA A 67 1.82 5.26 13.14
C ALA A 67 3.00 4.58 13.85
N GLY A 68 4.00 4.13 13.08
CA GLY A 68 5.27 3.63 13.60
C GLY A 68 5.17 2.29 14.34
N SER A 69 4.27 1.42 13.93
CA SER A 69 4.04 0.12 14.59
C SER A 69 3.58 0.20 16.06
N THR A 70 3.08 1.36 16.50
CA THR A 70 2.66 1.56 17.90
C THR A 70 1.47 0.69 18.32
N LEU A 71 0.64 0.26 17.37
CA LEU A 71 -0.49 -0.63 17.63
C LEU A 71 -0.25 -2.04 17.08
N LEU A 72 0.25 -2.15 15.83
CA LEU A 72 0.52 -3.41 15.15
C LEU A 72 1.80 -3.31 14.31
N ALA A 73 2.70 -4.28 14.44
CA ALA A 73 3.83 -4.45 13.54
C ALA A 73 3.35 -4.88 12.13
N ALA A 74 4.15 -4.59 11.10
CA ALA A 74 3.79 -4.83 9.72
C ALA A 74 3.32 -6.27 9.41
N PRO A 75 4.00 -7.36 9.87
CA PRO A 75 3.55 -8.73 9.62
C PRO A 75 2.28 -9.13 10.41
N LYS A 76 1.95 -8.40 11.47
CA LYS A 76 0.77 -8.65 12.30
C LYS A 76 -0.46 -7.87 11.85
N MET A 77 -0.29 -6.95 10.88
CA MET A 77 -1.33 -5.99 10.49
C MET A 77 -2.62 -6.69 10.03
N ALA A 78 -2.53 -7.57 9.05
CA ALA A 78 -3.72 -8.26 8.52
C ALA A 78 -4.43 -9.08 9.60
N ALA A 79 -3.69 -9.86 10.40
CA ALA A 79 -4.28 -10.65 11.48
C ALA A 79 -4.91 -9.77 12.57
N GLY A 80 -4.23 -8.67 12.95
CA GLY A 80 -4.71 -7.74 13.96
C GLY A 80 -5.97 -6.98 13.53
N VAL A 81 -6.10 -6.65 12.25
CA VAL A 81 -7.34 -6.07 11.71
C VAL A 81 -8.46 -7.11 11.69
N ALA A 82 -8.19 -8.34 11.21
CA ALA A 82 -9.20 -9.40 11.19
C ALA A 82 -9.74 -9.73 12.58
N SER A 83 -8.89 -9.67 13.62
CA SER A 83 -9.28 -9.90 15.02
C SER A 83 -9.83 -8.67 15.76
N GLY A 84 -9.90 -7.50 15.13
CA GLY A 84 -10.43 -6.27 15.73
C GLY A 84 -9.48 -5.56 16.70
N ILE A 85 -8.18 -5.89 16.76
CA ILE A 85 -7.18 -5.12 17.52
C ILE A 85 -7.07 -3.70 16.96
N ALA A 86 -7.05 -3.59 15.64
CA ALA A 86 -7.24 -2.34 14.90
C ALA A 86 -8.48 -2.47 14.01
N ASP A 87 -9.20 -1.36 13.80
CA ASP A 87 -10.36 -1.33 12.91
C ASP A 87 -9.91 -1.21 11.44
N LEU A 88 -8.88 -0.41 11.19
CA LEU A 88 -8.23 -0.27 9.87
C LEU A 88 -6.73 -0.60 9.99
N GLY A 89 -6.14 -1.02 8.87
CA GLY A 89 -4.70 -1.29 8.81
C GLY A 89 -4.10 -1.04 7.45
N LEU A 90 -2.89 -0.48 7.45
CA LEU A 90 -2.02 -0.32 6.30
C LEU A 90 -0.80 -1.24 6.43
N SER A 91 -0.62 -2.17 5.50
CA SER A 91 0.60 -2.95 5.34
C SER A 91 0.78 -3.36 3.87
N ASN A 92 1.79 -4.19 3.58
CA ASN A 92 1.98 -4.73 2.24
C ASN A 92 1.87 -6.26 2.21
N LEU A 93 1.64 -6.80 1.01
CA LEU A 93 1.42 -8.24 0.79
C LEU A 93 2.65 -9.07 1.18
N SER A 94 3.84 -8.54 0.94
CA SER A 94 5.11 -9.28 1.09
C SER A 94 5.46 -9.64 2.54
N TYR A 95 4.87 -8.95 3.54
CA TYR A 95 5.07 -9.29 4.96
C TYR A 95 4.23 -10.49 5.42
N THR A 96 3.22 -10.86 4.67
CA THR A 96 2.31 -11.97 4.99
C THR A 96 2.17 -12.92 3.81
N ARG A 97 3.30 -13.33 3.24
CA ARG A 97 3.35 -14.24 2.08
C ARG A 97 2.39 -15.42 2.22
N GLY A 98 1.60 -15.66 1.20
CA GLY A 98 0.62 -16.75 1.15
C GLY A 98 -0.72 -16.45 1.83
N ARG A 99 -0.87 -15.29 2.49
CA ARG A 99 -2.16 -14.85 3.05
C ARG A 99 -3.09 -14.27 1.98
N PHE A 100 -2.54 -13.59 1.00
CA PHE A 100 -3.27 -12.98 -0.11
C PHE A 100 -2.68 -13.46 -1.45
N PRO A 101 -2.67 -14.79 -1.69
CA PRO A 101 -1.87 -15.39 -2.74
C PRO A 101 -2.24 -14.88 -4.14
N VAL A 102 -3.50 -14.56 -4.40
CA VAL A 102 -3.93 -14.03 -5.71
C VAL A 102 -3.39 -12.61 -5.93
N MET A 103 -3.48 -11.74 -4.91
CA MET A 103 -2.97 -10.36 -5.03
C MET A 103 -1.45 -10.26 -5.03
N GLU A 104 -0.71 -11.31 -4.61
CA GLU A 104 0.76 -11.36 -4.75
C GLU A 104 1.24 -11.25 -6.21
N ILE A 105 0.33 -11.35 -7.19
CA ILE A 105 0.60 -11.04 -8.60
C ILE A 105 1.17 -9.62 -8.77
N MET A 106 0.81 -8.68 -7.89
CA MET A 106 1.29 -7.30 -7.94
C MET A 106 2.74 -7.12 -7.48
N ASP A 107 3.30 -8.12 -6.75
CA ASP A 107 4.69 -8.13 -6.29
C ASP A 107 5.63 -8.83 -7.29
N LEU A 108 5.11 -9.32 -8.44
CA LEU A 108 5.89 -10.04 -9.46
C LEU A 108 6.68 -9.08 -10.36
N PRO A 109 7.76 -9.57 -11.02
CA PRO A 109 8.54 -8.81 -11.98
C PRO A 109 7.82 -8.70 -13.33
N LEU A 110 6.72 -7.95 -13.38
CA LEU A 110 5.84 -7.83 -14.55
C LEU A 110 6.12 -6.60 -15.41
N GLY A 111 7.20 -5.85 -15.13
CA GLY A 111 7.58 -4.69 -15.90
C GLY A 111 6.78 -3.43 -15.53
N PHE A 112 6.28 -3.31 -14.29
CA PHE A 112 5.65 -2.07 -13.82
C PHE A 112 6.64 -0.90 -13.95
N PRO A 113 6.25 0.20 -14.60
CA PRO A 113 7.18 1.30 -14.84
C PRO A 113 7.16 2.39 -13.76
N SER A 114 6.07 2.50 -12.99
CA SER A 114 5.92 3.50 -11.93
C SER A 114 4.95 3.05 -10.83
N ALA A 115 5.00 3.72 -9.67
CA ALA A 115 4.06 3.49 -8.57
C ALA A 115 2.63 3.87 -8.98
N TRP A 116 2.48 4.98 -9.72
CA TRP A 116 1.16 5.45 -10.15
C TRP A 116 0.46 4.39 -11.00
N ILE A 117 1.16 3.86 -12.02
CA ILE A 117 0.62 2.80 -12.89
C ILE A 117 0.32 1.52 -12.09
N ALA A 118 1.28 1.02 -11.30
CA ALA A 118 1.12 -0.20 -10.54
C ALA A 118 -0.02 -0.10 -9.50
N SER A 119 -0.22 1.08 -8.89
CA SER A 119 -1.33 1.33 -7.97
C SER A 119 -2.69 1.24 -8.65
N HIS A 120 -2.83 1.81 -9.84
CA HIS A 120 -4.06 1.69 -10.63
C HIS A 120 -4.34 0.25 -11.04
N VAL A 121 -3.33 -0.45 -11.55
CA VAL A 121 -3.45 -1.86 -11.93
C VAL A 121 -3.88 -2.72 -10.73
N ALA A 122 -3.34 -2.47 -9.54
CA ALA A 122 -3.72 -3.21 -8.32
C ALA A 122 -5.20 -3.02 -7.96
N ASN A 123 -5.70 -1.78 -8.03
CA ASN A 123 -7.10 -1.50 -7.77
C ASN A 123 -8.02 -2.10 -8.83
N ASP A 124 -7.67 -1.99 -10.12
CA ASP A 124 -8.46 -2.56 -11.23
C ASP A 124 -8.51 -4.09 -11.15
N PHE A 125 -7.37 -4.73 -10.83
CA PHE A 125 -7.29 -6.17 -10.62
C PHE A 125 -8.22 -6.61 -9.49
N TYR A 126 -8.15 -5.94 -8.33
CA TYR A 126 -9.02 -6.26 -7.20
C TYR A 126 -10.50 -6.06 -7.54
N GLN A 127 -10.85 -4.97 -8.20
CA GLN A 127 -12.25 -4.69 -8.57
C GLN A 127 -12.81 -5.73 -9.53
N LYS A 128 -11.99 -6.22 -10.46
CA LYS A 128 -12.41 -7.21 -11.46
C LYS A 128 -12.53 -8.61 -10.87
N PHE A 129 -11.55 -9.05 -10.09
CA PHE A 129 -11.45 -10.45 -9.67
C PHE A 129 -11.90 -10.71 -8.23
N LYS A 130 -11.91 -9.70 -7.36
CA LYS A 130 -12.38 -9.76 -5.96
C LYS A 130 -11.91 -11.02 -5.23
N PRO A 131 -10.58 -11.23 -5.06
CA PRO A 131 -10.05 -12.43 -4.45
C PRO A 131 -10.66 -12.70 -3.06
N LYS A 132 -11.10 -13.94 -2.83
CA LYS A 132 -11.73 -14.37 -1.56
C LYS A 132 -10.81 -14.26 -0.35
N ASP A 133 -9.51 -14.16 -0.57
CA ASP A 133 -8.52 -13.95 0.49
C ASP A 133 -8.81 -12.70 1.33
N PHE A 134 -9.60 -11.75 0.78
CA PHE A 134 -10.02 -10.52 1.46
C PHE A 134 -11.44 -10.59 2.07
N ASP A 135 -12.10 -11.74 2.11
CA ASP A 135 -13.49 -11.84 2.62
C ASP A 135 -13.65 -11.40 4.08
N HIS A 136 -12.58 -11.52 4.89
CA HIS A 136 -12.55 -11.03 6.27
C HIS A 136 -12.33 -9.51 6.40
N TYR A 137 -12.21 -8.82 5.27
CA TYR A 137 -11.90 -7.39 5.21
C TYR A 137 -12.87 -6.65 4.31
N GLN A 138 -13.07 -5.38 4.60
CA GLN A 138 -13.47 -4.41 3.60
C GLN A 138 -12.20 -3.76 3.06
N VAL A 139 -11.88 -4.02 1.80
CA VAL A 139 -10.77 -3.34 1.13
C VAL A 139 -11.21 -1.92 0.79
N LEU A 140 -10.43 -0.93 1.19
CA LEU A 140 -10.66 0.47 0.87
C LEU A 140 -9.89 0.88 -0.39
N MET A 141 -8.61 0.56 -0.46
CA MET A 141 -7.75 0.87 -1.61
C MET A 141 -6.46 0.07 -1.57
N PHE A 142 -5.82 -0.05 -2.73
CA PHE A 142 -4.44 -0.48 -2.89
C PHE A 142 -3.57 0.68 -3.37
N SER A 143 -2.29 0.60 -3.06
CA SER A 143 -1.26 1.43 -3.67
C SER A 143 0.03 0.62 -3.76
N THR A 144 0.98 1.06 -4.56
CA THR A 144 2.27 0.37 -4.69
C THR A 144 3.43 1.31 -4.41
N SER A 145 4.55 0.74 -3.94
CA SER A 145 5.79 1.49 -3.92
C SER A 145 6.21 1.88 -5.34
N PRO A 146 7.12 2.83 -5.50
CA PRO A 146 7.89 2.96 -6.72
C PRO A 146 8.66 1.67 -7.03
N ILE A 147 9.26 1.64 -8.21
CA ILE A 147 9.90 0.42 -8.72
C ILE A 147 11.17 0.12 -7.93
N ASN A 148 11.28 -1.14 -7.53
CA ASN A 148 12.42 -1.63 -6.77
C ASN A 148 13.67 -1.70 -7.66
N VAL A 149 14.77 -1.25 -7.11
CA VAL A 149 16.11 -1.31 -7.71
C VAL A 149 17.11 -1.85 -6.69
N ILE A 150 18.21 -2.40 -7.18
CA ILE A 150 19.29 -2.88 -6.31
C ILE A 150 20.06 -1.68 -5.76
N GLN A 151 20.23 -1.64 -4.43
CA GLN A 151 21.03 -0.63 -3.74
C GLN A 151 22.04 -1.34 -2.84
N THR A 152 23.30 -0.89 -2.83
CA THR A 152 24.39 -1.57 -2.10
C THR A 152 25.26 -0.62 -1.31
N LEU A 153 25.89 -1.17 -0.23
CA LEU A 153 26.76 -0.43 0.70
C LEU A 153 28.13 -0.09 0.13
N LYS A 154 28.84 -1.11 -0.40
CA LYS A 154 30.28 -1.06 -0.65
C LYS A 154 30.70 -1.23 -2.11
N LYS A 155 29.97 -1.98 -2.87
CA LYS A 155 30.32 -2.32 -4.25
C LYS A 155 29.22 -1.94 -5.22
N PRO A 156 29.55 -1.25 -6.33
CA PRO A 156 28.59 -1.05 -7.40
C PRO A 156 28.26 -2.41 -8.05
N VAL A 157 26.98 -2.61 -8.36
CA VAL A 157 26.50 -3.78 -9.09
C VAL A 157 26.26 -3.34 -10.53
N LYS A 158 26.99 -3.94 -11.48
CA LYS A 158 26.93 -3.62 -12.91
C LYS A 158 26.42 -4.78 -13.76
N SER A 159 26.43 -5.99 -13.20
CA SER A 159 25.98 -7.21 -13.85
C SER A 159 25.36 -8.19 -12.85
N LEU A 160 24.71 -9.26 -13.35
CA LEU A 160 24.19 -10.34 -12.50
C LEU A 160 25.29 -11.04 -11.70
N GLU A 161 26.49 -11.12 -12.26
CA GLU A 161 27.65 -11.75 -11.62
C GLU A 161 28.06 -11.01 -10.33
N ASP A 162 27.90 -9.69 -10.30
CA ASP A 162 28.21 -8.85 -9.13
C ASP A 162 27.26 -9.09 -7.94
N LEU A 163 26.07 -9.67 -8.19
CA LEU A 163 25.10 -10.00 -7.15
C LEU A 163 25.44 -11.29 -6.41
N LYS A 164 26.27 -12.13 -7.01
CA LYS A 164 26.58 -13.46 -6.46
C LYS A 164 27.22 -13.37 -5.07
N GLY A 165 26.55 -14.01 -4.12
CA GLY A 165 26.98 -14.05 -2.72
C GLY A 165 26.60 -12.84 -1.87
N LEU A 166 26.04 -11.76 -2.44
CA LEU A 166 25.55 -10.62 -1.67
C LEU A 166 24.30 -11.01 -0.88
N LYS A 167 24.24 -10.57 0.37
CA LYS A 167 23.03 -10.64 1.21
C LYS A 167 22.19 -9.39 0.99
N LEU A 168 21.07 -9.52 0.29
CA LEU A 168 20.20 -8.41 -0.03
C LEU A 168 18.85 -8.58 0.66
N ARG A 169 18.34 -7.47 1.20
CA ARG A 169 16.99 -7.45 1.73
C ARG A 169 15.97 -7.69 0.60
N GLY A 170 15.09 -8.66 0.82
CA GLY A 170 13.90 -8.92 0.00
C GLY A 170 12.89 -9.73 0.79
N THR A 171 11.63 -9.32 0.79
CA THR A 171 10.53 -10.00 1.49
C THR A 171 9.51 -10.56 0.51
N GLY A 172 8.79 -11.61 0.88
CA GLY A 172 7.77 -12.21 0.04
C GLY A 172 8.27 -12.59 -1.36
N ARG A 173 7.53 -12.27 -2.40
CA ARG A 173 7.91 -12.51 -3.81
C ARG A 173 9.15 -11.72 -4.24
N LEU A 174 9.40 -10.58 -3.63
CA LEU A 174 10.61 -9.82 -3.94
C LEU A 174 11.88 -10.50 -3.39
N GLY A 175 11.76 -11.31 -2.33
CA GLY A 175 12.82 -12.21 -1.92
C GLY A 175 13.12 -13.29 -2.97
N ASP A 176 12.10 -13.80 -3.65
CA ASP A 176 12.28 -14.73 -4.78
C ASP A 176 12.99 -14.05 -5.96
N ILE A 177 12.68 -12.77 -6.25
CA ILE A 177 13.37 -11.96 -7.26
C ILE A 177 14.86 -11.81 -6.90
N VAL A 178 15.18 -11.45 -5.65
CA VAL A 178 16.57 -11.36 -5.17
C VAL A 178 17.31 -12.66 -5.41
N LYS A 179 16.69 -13.80 -5.08
CA LYS A 179 17.26 -15.14 -5.31
C LYS A 179 17.44 -15.45 -6.79
N ALA A 180 16.45 -15.16 -7.62
CA ALA A 180 16.49 -15.38 -9.06
C ALA A 180 17.58 -14.56 -9.76
N LEU A 181 17.88 -13.37 -9.25
CA LEU A 181 18.98 -12.52 -9.71
C LEU A 181 20.37 -12.99 -9.23
N GLY A 182 20.45 -14.02 -8.36
CA GLY A 182 21.71 -14.63 -7.92
C GLY A 182 22.21 -14.18 -6.55
N ALA A 183 21.48 -13.31 -5.84
CA ALA A 183 21.81 -12.87 -4.48
C ALA A 183 21.13 -13.76 -3.42
N THR A 184 21.51 -13.61 -2.16
CA THR A 184 20.90 -14.28 -1.00
C THR A 184 19.85 -13.36 -0.37
N PRO A 185 18.56 -13.70 -0.42
CA PRO A 185 17.52 -12.88 0.18
C PRO A 185 17.54 -12.98 1.71
N VAL A 186 17.40 -11.83 2.39
CA VAL A 186 17.23 -11.75 3.84
C VAL A 186 15.94 -10.99 4.13
N PRO A 187 14.92 -11.62 4.76
CA PRO A 187 13.64 -11.00 5.02
C PRO A 187 13.71 -10.10 6.26
N ILE A 188 13.90 -8.79 6.04
CA ILE A 188 13.96 -7.78 7.10
C ILE A 188 12.81 -6.79 6.91
N GLU A 189 12.14 -6.43 7.99
CA GLU A 189 11.11 -5.37 7.97
C GLU A 189 11.74 -4.00 7.72
N THR A 190 10.98 -3.11 7.06
CA THR A 190 11.52 -1.80 6.67
C THR A 190 11.99 -0.94 7.84
N PRO A 191 11.32 -0.94 9.02
CA PRO A 191 11.82 -0.21 10.19
C PRO A 191 13.23 -0.65 10.67
N ASP A 192 13.61 -1.91 10.44
CA ASP A 192 14.87 -2.49 10.90
C ASP A 192 16.02 -2.36 9.89
N LEU A 193 15.76 -1.75 8.71
CA LEU A 193 16.71 -1.66 7.61
C LEU A 193 17.99 -0.94 7.97
N TYR A 194 17.86 0.24 8.57
CA TYR A 194 19.02 1.09 8.89
C TYR A 194 20.02 0.35 9.79
N ASP A 195 19.53 -0.25 10.87
CA ASP A 195 20.37 -0.98 11.82
C ASP A 195 20.94 -2.27 11.21
N SER A 196 20.18 -2.95 10.36
CA SER A 196 20.63 -4.17 9.68
C SER A 196 21.75 -3.88 8.67
N LEU A 197 21.65 -2.77 7.91
CA LEU A 197 22.71 -2.28 7.02
C LEU A 197 23.92 -1.84 7.81
N LYS A 198 23.75 -1.05 8.88
CA LYS A 198 24.83 -0.53 9.72
C LYS A 198 25.65 -1.65 10.37
N ARG A 199 24.99 -2.72 10.82
CA ARG A 199 25.62 -3.89 11.43
C ARG A 199 26.15 -4.90 10.40
N GLY A 200 25.94 -4.70 9.09
CA GLY A 200 26.38 -5.60 8.04
C GLY A 200 25.61 -6.93 8.00
N VAL A 201 24.42 -7.02 8.57
CA VAL A 201 23.53 -8.19 8.45
C VAL A 201 23.14 -8.39 6.99
N ILE A 202 22.95 -7.28 6.27
CA ILE A 202 22.72 -7.20 4.83
C ILE A 202 23.73 -6.23 4.20
N GLU A 203 24.05 -6.47 2.93
CA GLU A 203 24.99 -5.66 2.16
C GLU A 203 24.29 -4.73 1.17
N GLY A 204 22.97 -4.85 1.06
CA GLY A 204 22.13 -4.02 0.22
C GLY A 204 20.68 -4.45 0.27
N VAL A 205 19.89 -3.88 -0.62
CA VAL A 205 18.43 -4.05 -0.65
C VAL A 205 17.90 -4.09 -2.08
N LEU A 206 16.75 -4.74 -2.27
CA LEU A 206 15.87 -4.57 -3.43
C LEU A 206 14.69 -3.71 -2.97
N LEU A 207 14.80 -2.39 -3.15
CA LEU A 207 13.83 -1.39 -2.70
C LEU A 207 13.81 -0.19 -3.66
N PRO A 208 12.74 0.64 -3.63
CA PRO A 208 12.71 1.88 -4.39
C PRO A 208 13.67 2.93 -3.81
N VAL A 209 14.06 3.91 -4.61
CA VAL A 209 15.02 4.95 -4.19
C VAL A 209 14.47 5.90 -3.13
N GLU A 210 13.14 5.98 -2.97
CA GLU A 210 12.50 6.75 -1.91
C GLU A 210 13.01 6.35 -0.51
N THR A 211 13.32 5.04 -0.31
CA THR A 211 13.78 4.52 0.99
C THR A 211 15.11 5.10 1.43
N LEU A 212 15.90 5.59 0.50
CA LEU A 212 17.18 6.27 0.79
C LEU A 212 16.94 7.52 1.65
N LYS A 213 15.83 8.24 1.43
CA LYS A 213 15.40 9.40 2.23
C LYS A 213 14.43 8.97 3.34
N GLY A 214 13.37 8.24 3.00
CA GLY A 214 12.26 7.90 3.90
C GLY A 214 12.66 7.09 5.13
N PHE A 215 13.67 6.22 5.00
CA PHE A 215 14.25 5.39 6.08
C PHE A 215 15.72 5.71 6.36
N LYS A 216 16.23 6.84 5.83
CA LYS A 216 17.62 7.31 6.01
C LYS A 216 18.69 6.33 5.54
N THR A 217 18.33 5.32 4.78
CA THR A 217 19.29 4.29 4.31
C THR A 217 20.36 4.86 3.36
N GLY A 218 20.09 6.00 2.72
CA GLY A 218 21.06 6.74 1.88
C GLY A 218 22.27 7.29 2.62
N GLU A 219 22.24 7.36 3.95
CA GLU A 219 23.43 7.66 4.76
C GLU A 219 24.46 6.52 4.67
N LEU A 220 24.01 5.28 4.47
CA LEU A 220 24.80 4.06 4.45
C LEU A 220 25.04 3.54 3.03
N LEU A 221 23.97 3.40 2.24
CA LEU A 221 24.01 2.90 0.87
C LEU A 221 24.71 3.93 -0.03
N LYS A 222 25.59 3.45 -0.92
CA LYS A 222 26.41 4.31 -1.78
C LYS A 222 26.14 4.13 -3.26
N PHE A 223 25.56 2.99 -3.64
CA PHE A 223 25.33 2.66 -5.04
C PHE A 223 23.88 2.23 -5.25
N THR A 224 23.26 2.73 -6.31
CA THR A 224 21.93 2.33 -6.80
C THR A 224 22.08 1.89 -8.25
N THR A 225 21.79 0.62 -8.54
CA THR A 225 21.81 0.09 -9.91
C THR A 225 20.46 0.36 -10.57
N ALA A 226 20.47 0.92 -11.77
CA ALA A 226 19.27 1.26 -12.55
C ALA A 226 18.57 0.00 -13.13
N SER A 227 18.19 -0.93 -12.26
CA SER A 227 17.59 -2.22 -12.60
C SER A 227 16.04 -2.18 -12.72
N TRP A 228 15.48 -1.01 -12.92
CA TRP A 228 14.04 -0.75 -12.94
C TRP A 228 13.26 -1.54 -14.01
N LYS A 229 13.90 -2.00 -15.10
CA LYS A 229 13.24 -2.81 -16.14
C LYS A 229 12.75 -4.17 -15.65
N VAL A 230 13.25 -4.68 -14.53
CA VAL A 230 12.68 -5.87 -13.85
C VAL A 230 11.25 -5.59 -13.42
N GLY A 231 10.95 -4.33 -13.08
CA GLY A 231 9.60 -3.81 -12.91
C GLY A 231 8.81 -4.51 -11.83
N SER A 232 9.37 -4.58 -10.61
CA SER A 232 8.69 -5.07 -9.41
C SER A 232 8.42 -3.94 -8.42
N ALA A 233 7.32 -4.04 -7.70
CA ALA A 233 6.92 -3.07 -6.66
C ALA A 233 6.41 -3.82 -5.43
N TYR A 234 6.32 -3.15 -4.28
CA TYR A 234 5.58 -3.65 -3.11
C TYR A 234 4.14 -3.16 -3.18
N CYS A 235 3.19 -4.08 -3.16
CA CYS A 235 1.78 -3.73 -3.13
C CYS A 235 1.28 -3.58 -1.70
N PHE A 236 0.77 -2.39 -1.38
CA PHE A 236 0.17 -2.05 -0.09
C PHE A 236 -1.35 -2.13 -0.16
N TYR A 237 -1.94 -2.53 0.94
CA TYR A 237 -3.39 -2.52 1.13
C TYR A 237 -3.77 -1.58 2.28
N VAL A 238 -4.91 -0.91 2.16
CA VAL A 238 -5.66 -0.33 3.27
C VAL A 238 -6.96 -1.09 3.39
N VAL A 239 -7.11 -1.78 4.52
CA VAL A 239 -8.27 -2.65 4.78
C VAL A 239 -8.91 -2.27 6.11
N MET A 240 -10.20 -2.54 6.23
CA MET A 240 -10.97 -2.42 7.46
C MET A 240 -11.49 -3.79 7.89
N ASN A 241 -11.60 -4.04 9.19
CA ASN A 241 -12.26 -5.21 9.74
C ASN A 241 -13.68 -5.34 9.18
N LYS A 242 -14.05 -6.55 8.70
CA LYS A 242 -15.33 -6.74 7.99
C LYS A 242 -16.54 -6.56 8.88
N ASP A 243 -16.47 -7.05 10.11
CA ASP A 243 -17.60 -6.95 11.06
C ASP A 243 -17.79 -5.50 11.52
N LYS A 244 -16.67 -4.80 11.79
CA LYS A 244 -16.71 -3.36 12.09
C LYS A 244 -17.30 -2.56 10.94
N TRP A 245 -16.88 -2.85 9.69
CA TRP A 245 -17.44 -2.24 8.48
C TRP A 245 -18.96 -2.45 8.40
N ASN A 246 -19.41 -3.69 8.56
CA ASN A 246 -20.83 -4.04 8.48
C ASN A 246 -21.68 -3.39 9.59
N SER A 247 -21.07 -3.01 10.72
CA SER A 247 -21.74 -2.29 11.81
C SER A 247 -21.91 -0.79 11.57
N LEU A 248 -21.24 -0.23 10.54
CA LEU A 248 -21.37 1.20 10.20
C LEU A 248 -22.65 1.48 9.42
N PRO A 249 -23.28 2.65 9.63
CA PRO A 249 -24.41 3.10 8.81
C PRO A 249 -24.06 3.14 7.31
N PRO A 250 -25.01 2.87 6.39
CA PRO A 250 -24.77 2.85 4.95
C PRO A 250 -24.20 4.14 4.36
N ASP A 251 -24.61 5.30 4.88
CA ASP A 251 -24.11 6.60 4.47
C ASP A 251 -22.65 6.83 4.90
N VAL A 252 -22.26 6.32 6.07
CA VAL A 252 -20.88 6.33 6.56
C VAL A 252 -20.01 5.42 5.68
N GLN A 253 -20.46 4.18 5.40
CA GLN A 253 -19.77 3.24 4.50
C GLN A 253 -19.56 3.88 3.13
N LYS A 254 -20.59 4.49 2.56
CA LYS A 254 -20.53 5.18 1.26
C LYS A 254 -19.48 6.29 1.28
N THR A 255 -19.51 7.16 2.29
CA THR A 255 -18.55 8.27 2.41
C THR A 255 -17.10 7.79 2.51
N ILE A 256 -16.86 6.73 3.31
CA ILE A 256 -15.52 6.13 3.43
C ILE A 256 -15.06 5.57 2.08
N MET A 257 -15.90 4.84 1.36
CA MET A 257 -15.54 4.25 0.07
C MET A 257 -15.31 5.31 -1.00
N ASP A 258 -16.21 6.27 -1.15
CA ASP A 258 -16.07 7.34 -2.14
C ASP A 258 -14.77 8.12 -1.91
N PHE A 259 -14.49 8.51 -0.67
CA PHE A 259 -13.28 9.22 -0.34
C PHE A 259 -12.01 8.36 -0.54
N SER A 260 -12.07 7.06 -0.24
CA SER A 260 -10.95 6.15 -0.50
C SER A 260 -10.64 6.05 -2.00
N GLN A 261 -11.66 6.07 -2.86
CA GLN A 261 -11.47 6.06 -4.31
C GLN A 261 -10.89 7.38 -4.85
N GLU A 262 -11.21 8.52 -4.25
CA GLU A 262 -10.58 9.81 -4.57
C GLU A 262 -9.14 9.84 -4.06
N PHE A 263 -8.92 9.42 -2.83
CA PHE A 263 -7.63 9.49 -2.14
C PHE A 263 -6.55 8.61 -2.76
N LYS A 264 -6.91 7.45 -3.34
CA LYS A 264 -5.96 6.54 -3.99
C LYS A 264 -5.15 7.21 -5.10
N GLU A 265 -5.77 8.12 -5.86
CA GLU A 265 -5.10 8.90 -6.92
C GLU A 265 -3.99 9.77 -6.34
N THR A 266 -4.33 10.53 -5.30
CA THR A 266 -3.38 11.39 -4.60
C THR A 266 -2.24 10.57 -3.97
N TRP A 267 -2.57 9.41 -3.39
CA TRP A 267 -1.57 8.54 -2.77
C TRP A 267 -0.64 7.89 -3.80
N ALA A 268 -1.17 7.44 -4.93
CA ALA A 268 -0.36 6.89 -6.02
C ALA A 268 0.61 7.93 -6.61
N ALA A 269 0.14 9.16 -6.84
CA ALA A 269 1.00 10.26 -7.32
C ALA A 269 2.07 10.65 -6.28
N ALA A 270 1.72 10.64 -4.99
CA ALA A 270 2.66 10.93 -3.92
C ALA A 270 3.84 9.93 -3.88
N TRP A 271 3.62 8.66 -4.20
CA TRP A 271 4.68 7.66 -4.31
C TRP A 271 5.69 7.99 -5.42
N ASN A 272 5.24 8.40 -6.61
CA ASN A 272 6.15 8.85 -7.66
C ASN A 272 6.97 10.07 -7.20
N ASN A 273 6.33 11.03 -6.53
CA ASN A 273 7.00 12.25 -6.08
C ASN A 273 8.09 11.98 -5.04
N ILE A 274 7.84 11.13 -4.04
CA ILE A 274 8.87 10.84 -3.04
C ILE A 274 10.03 10.02 -3.59
N ASP A 275 9.81 9.26 -4.66
CA ASP A 275 10.89 8.55 -5.34
C ASP A 275 11.83 9.53 -6.06
N LEU A 276 11.28 10.55 -6.71
CA LEU A 276 12.06 11.67 -7.26
C LEU A 276 12.86 12.39 -6.18
N GLU A 277 12.24 12.72 -5.05
CA GLU A 277 12.90 13.33 -3.90
C GLU A 277 13.99 12.42 -3.31
N GLY A 278 13.74 11.11 -3.23
CA GLY A 278 14.71 10.12 -2.78
C GLY A 278 15.95 10.07 -3.66
N ARG A 279 15.74 10.12 -4.99
CA ARG A 279 16.82 10.19 -5.98
C ARG A 279 17.66 11.46 -5.81
N GLU A 280 17.02 12.62 -5.70
CA GLU A 280 17.73 13.88 -5.48
C GLU A 280 18.52 13.88 -4.16
N PHE A 281 17.89 13.42 -3.08
CA PHE A 281 18.55 13.28 -1.78
C PHE A 281 19.80 12.41 -1.89
N PHE A 282 19.68 11.24 -2.54
CA PHE A 282 20.79 10.30 -2.69
C PHE A 282 21.98 10.91 -3.45
N LEU A 283 21.73 11.59 -4.55
CA LEU A 283 22.77 12.25 -5.33
C LEU A 283 23.45 13.40 -4.54
N LYS A 284 22.68 14.18 -3.77
CA LYS A 284 23.21 15.22 -2.89
C LYS A 284 24.09 14.68 -1.76
N GLN A 285 23.85 13.42 -1.34
CA GLN A 285 24.69 12.72 -0.35
C GLN A 285 25.94 12.05 -0.98
N GLY A 286 26.21 12.28 -2.25
CA GLY A 286 27.33 11.68 -2.97
C GLY A 286 27.09 10.22 -3.39
N GLY A 287 25.84 9.75 -3.36
CA GLY A 287 25.45 8.44 -3.88
C GLY A 287 25.60 8.36 -5.40
N GLN A 288 25.84 7.17 -5.92
CA GLN A 288 26.08 6.93 -7.34
C GLN A 288 24.98 6.07 -7.94
N ILE A 289 24.41 6.52 -9.05
CA ILE A 289 23.49 5.71 -9.85
C ILE A 289 24.31 5.01 -10.93
N ILE A 290 24.28 3.69 -10.89
CA ILE A 290 24.98 2.81 -11.82
C ILE A 290 24.06 2.49 -12.98
N PRO A 291 24.36 2.94 -14.21
CA PRO A 291 23.54 2.60 -15.37
C PRO A 291 23.64 1.10 -15.67
N LEU A 292 22.53 0.54 -16.11
CA LEU A 292 22.48 -0.84 -16.55
C LEU A 292 22.24 -0.84 -18.08
N PRO A 293 23.21 -1.28 -18.90
CA PRO A 293 23.06 -1.34 -20.36
C PRO A 293 21.84 -2.20 -20.76
N ASP A 294 21.22 -1.89 -21.90
CA ASP A 294 20.02 -2.59 -22.36
C ASP A 294 20.17 -4.11 -22.44
N ALA A 295 21.32 -4.58 -22.96
CA ALA A 295 21.60 -6.01 -23.02
C ALA A 295 21.66 -6.66 -21.64
N GLU A 296 22.26 -5.98 -20.65
CA GLU A 296 22.31 -6.46 -19.27
C GLU A 296 20.94 -6.37 -18.60
N SER A 297 20.20 -5.28 -18.81
CA SER A 297 18.82 -5.15 -18.34
C SER A 297 17.94 -6.30 -18.84
N ALA A 298 18.07 -6.70 -20.10
CA ALA A 298 17.36 -7.85 -20.66
C ALA A 298 17.74 -9.18 -19.99
N ARG A 299 19.02 -9.36 -19.64
CA ARG A 299 19.49 -10.53 -18.86
C ARG A 299 18.82 -10.57 -17.47
N TRP A 300 18.69 -9.41 -16.80
CA TRP A 300 18.04 -9.31 -15.49
C TRP A 300 16.55 -9.62 -15.56
N VAL A 301 15.84 -9.09 -16.55
CA VAL A 301 14.43 -9.41 -16.78
C VAL A 301 14.26 -10.91 -16.98
N LYS A 302 15.08 -11.53 -17.85
CA LYS A 302 15.04 -12.97 -18.10
C LYS A 302 15.38 -13.80 -16.86
N ALA A 303 16.35 -13.36 -16.05
CA ALA A 303 16.70 -14.04 -14.80
C ALA A 303 15.56 -14.03 -13.76
N ALA A 304 14.70 -13.00 -13.78
CA ALA A 304 13.57 -12.88 -12.88
C ALA A 304 12.31 -13.63 -13.34
N GLU A 305 12.21 -14.03 -14.62
CA GLU A 305 11.03 -14.76 -15.16
C GLU A 305 10.61 -16.01 -14.37
N PRO A 306 11.53 -16.86 -13.84
CA PRO A 306 11.15 -18.03 -13.06
C PRO A 306 10.24 -17.71 -11.86
N VAL A 307 10.31 -16.50 -11.30
CA VAL A 307 9.45 -16.07 -10.18
C VAL A 307 7.96 -16.09 -10.57
N ILE A 308 7.65 -15.77 -11.84
CA ILE A 308 6.28 -15.83 -12.36
C ILE A 308 5.82 -17.29 -12.48
N ALA A 309 6.69 -18.17 -12.95
CA ALA A 309 6.39 -19.60 -13.05
C ALA A 309 6.16 -20.23 -11.66
N ASP A 310 6.97 -19.85 -10.66
CA ASP A 310 6.83 -20.32 -9.28
C ASP A 310 5.54 -19.80 -8.64
N TYR A 311 5.17 -18.54 -8.88
CA TYR A 311 3.87 -18.00 -8.49
C TYR A 311 2.71 -18.82 -9.06
N LYS A 312 2.74 -19.12 -10.36
CA LYS A 312 1.73 -19.96 -11.02
C LYS A 312 1.63 -21.34 -10.38
N LYS A 313 2.77 -21.98 -10.12
CA LYS A 313 2.86 -23.27 -9.42
C LYS A 313 2.23 -23.23 -8.03
N ASP A 314 2.55 -22.19 -7.24
CA ASP A 314 2.00 -22.01 -5.89
C ASP A 314 0.47 -21.92 -5.92
N LEU A 315 -0.10 -21.15 -6.86
CA LEU A 315 -1.54 -21.00 -6.98
C LEU A 315 -2.24 -22.29 -7.46
N ILE A 316 -1.63 -23.02 -8.41
CA ILE A 316 -2.15 -24.32 -8.83
C ILE A 316 -2.16 -25.30 -7.64
N SER A 317 -1.13 -25.30 -6.81
CA SER A 317 -1.10 -26.14 -5.60
C SER A 317 -2.18 -25.78 -4.57
N LYS A 318 -2.72 -24.56 -4.63
CA LYS A 318 -3.84 -24.05 -3.81
C LYS A 318 -5.22 -24.24 -4.47
N GLY A 319 -5.27 -24.90 -5.62
CA GLY A 319 -6.51 -25.27 -6.30
C GLY A 319 -7.00 -24.31 -7.40
N HIS A 320 -6.19 -23.28 -7.74
CA HIS A 320 -6.50 -22.42 -8.88
C HIS A 320 -6.19 -23.11 -10.21
N LYS A 321 -6.96 -22.82 -11.25
CA LYS A 321 -6.72 -23.36 -12.59
C LYS A 321 -5.64 -22.57 -13.32
N ALA A 322 -4.84 -23.25 -14.13
CA ALA A 322 -3.75 -22.63 -14.89
C ALA A 322 -4.28 -21.52 -15.82
N GLU A 323 -5.41 -21.76 -16.50
CA GLU A 323 -6.05 -20.81 -17.42
C GLU A 323 -6.54 -19.55 -16.70
N GLU A 324 -7.04 -19.69 -15.47
CA GLU A 324 -7.45 -18.57 -14.62
C GLU A 324 -6.26 -17.68 -14.30
N ILE A 325 -5.15 -18.27 -13.86
CA ILE A 325 -3.92 -17.54 -13.52
C ILE A 325 -3.31 -16.86 -14.76
N ASP A 326 -3.33 -17.54 -15.92
CA ASP A 326 -2.89 -16.95 -17.18
C ASP A 326 -3.76 -15.76 -17.59
N GLY A 327 -5.08 -15.84 -17.34
CA GLY A 327 -6.00 -14.72 -17.52
C GLY A 327 -5.69 -13.53 -16.60
N TRP A 328 -5.31 -13.78 -15.35
CA TRP A 328 -4.88 -12.72 -14.43
C TRP A 328 -3.59 -12.04 -14.89
N LEU A 329 -2.59 -12.82 -15.30
CA LEU A 329 -1.33 -12.29 -15.80
C LEU A 329 -1.52 -11.47 -17.08
N ALA A 330 -2.39 -11.95 -18.00
CA ALA A 330 -2.74 -11.24 -19.22
C ALA A 330 -3.43 -9.91 -18.90
N PHE A 331 -4.40 -9.92 -17.99
CA PHE A 331 -5.08 -8.70 -17.53
C PHE A 331 -4.11 -7.68 -16.94
N VAL A 332 -3.20 -8.09 -16.05
CA VAL A 332 -2.22 -7.17 -15.46
C VAL A 332 -1.35 -6.54 -16.54
N ARG A 333 -0.87 -7.31 -17.52
CA ARG A 333 -0.06 -6.78 -18.64
C ARG A 333 -0.84 -5.79 -19.50
N GLU A 334 -2.11 -6.09 -19.82
CA GLU A 334 -3.00 -5.18 -20.55
C GLU A 334 -3.19 -3.86 -19.79
N GLN A 335 -3.46 -3.95 -18.48
CA GLN A 335 -3.66 -2.76 -17.65
C GLN A 335 -2.38 -1.93 -17.49
N ILE A 336 -1.20 -2.55 -17.44
CA ILE A 336 0.08 -1.82 -17.46
C ILE A 336 0.16 -0.94 -18.72
N GLU A 337 -0.13 -1.49 -19.91
CA GLU A 337 -0.06 -0.72 -21.17
C GLU A 337 -1.14 0.38 -21.23
N TYR A 338 -2.34 0.11 -20.75
CA TYR A 338 -3.40 1.11 -20.64
C TYR A 338 -2.97 2.28 -19.74
N TRP A 339 -2.51 2.00 -18.52
CA TRP A 339 -2.12 3.04 -17.57
C TRP A 339 -0.84 3.77 -17.96
N LYS A 340 0.08 3.15 -18.70
CA LYS A 340 1.23 3.84 -19.32
C LYS A 340 0.76 4.96 -20.24
N SER A 341 -0.23 4.69 -21.07
CA SER A 341 -0.80 5.71 -21.97
C SER A 341 -1.44 6.86 -21.17
N GLN A 342 -2.12 6.55 -20.05
CA GLN A 342 -2.76 7.54 -19.17
C GLN A 342 -1.71 8.39 -18.43
N GLU A 343 -0.67 7.77 -17.85
CA GLU A 343 0.40 8.47 -17.15
C GLU A 343 1.09 9.48 -18.08
N LYS A 344 1.40 9.05 -19.30
CA LYS A 344 2.00 9.91 -20.33
C LYS A 344 1.09 11.06 -20.72
N SER A 345 -0.20 10.81 -20.99
CA SER A 345 -1.17 11.85 -21.40
C SER A 345 -1.41 12.88 -20.29
N ARG A 346 -1.42 12.44 -19.03
CA ARG A 346 -1.59 13.31 -17.86
C ARG A 346 -0.30 13.94 -17.36
N LYS A 347 0.85 13.62 -17.99
CA LYS A 347 2.19 14.11 -17.63
C LYS A 347 2.53 13.88 -16.15
N ILE A 348 2.17 12.71 -15.62
CA ILE A 348 2.49 12.34 -14.23
C ILE A 348 4.01 12.16 -14.12
N PRO A 349 4.68 12.84 -13.18
CA PRO A 349 6.13 12.71 -13.01
C PRO A 349 6.51 11.28 -12.53
N THR A 350 7.60 10.74 -13.05
CA THR A 350 8.16 9.46 -12.66
C THR A 350 9.68 9.48 -12.63
N THR A 351 10.29 8.66 -11.79
CA THR A 351 11.75 8.58 -11.61
C THR A 351 12.45 7.97 -12.83
N TYR A 352 11.79 7.05 -13.50
CA TYR A 352 12.33 6.32 -14.64
C TYR A 352 11.55 6.65 -15.91
N GLN A 353 12.28 6.87 -17.01
CA GLN A 353 11.68 7.04 -18.33
C GLN A 353 11.61 5.67 -19.03
N TYR A 354 10.49 5.35 -19.63
CA TYR A 354 10.21 4.09 -20.33
C TYR A 354 9.61 4.33 -21.72
#